data_3a3ff55551c3948195498c07529b8f8b
#
_entry.id   3a3ff55551c3948195498c07529b8f8b
#
_cell.length_a   1.000
_cell.length_b   1.000
_cell.length_c   1.000
_cell.angle_alpha   90.00
_cell.angle_beta   90.00
_cell.angle_gamma   90.00
#
_symmetry.space_group_name_H-M   'P 1'
#
loop_
_entity.id
_entity.type
_entity.pdbx_description
1 polymer ?
#
loop_
_entity_poly.entity_id
_entity_poly.type
_entity_poly.pdbx_seq_one_letter_code
_entity_poly.pdbx_strand_id
1 'polypeptide(L)'
;MPLRVLYILFLLIVSSDLIIAQQVSGKHYKINKYRTVYLPMGKISFADKLVEYNVGNPAPAKRNRDSTQCLHEPNYVDYTTPNYISLGCGGTLTLEFTNNGFMNLKGDDLYIFEVAPSRESMRIEISANGIDWIYTGKISGGTSSIDLNDFNIDNDTVFYFVRITDLKDTCNGKSSGADIDAVGAINSVIKLSIDANVLFDVAKAELIEDAKYTLDSIATSIYQIDKATLMVEGHTDSDGTNEYNEHLSKLRCSAVVDYMKIVLADNGSYDYDIIAFGENKPIAPNDTDDNKQLNRRVEITVIPPKDYFESLHRKN
;
A
#
# COMPACT_ATOMS: atom_id res chain seq x y z
N MET A 1 24.06 -43.56 -13.07
CA MET A 1 24.28 -42.16 -13.46
C MET A 1 22.96 -41.57 -13.91
N PRO A 2 22.69 -40.35 -13.58
CA PRO A 2 22.37 -39.76 -12.28
C PRO A 2 21.03 -39.02 -12.31
N LEU A 3 20.38 -39.08 -11.19
CA LEU A 3 19.22 -38.25 -10.87
C LEU A 3 19.72 -37.08 -9.96
N ARG A 4 19.95 -35.93 -10.55
CA ARG A 4 20.20 -34.68 -9.80
C ARG A 4 19.86 -33.49 -10.71
N VAL A 5 18.61 -33.12 -10.83
CA VAL A 5 18.14 -31.76 -11.17
C VAL A 5 16.64 -31.75 -10.87
N LEU A 6 16.23 -31.35 -9.68
CA LEU A 6 14.89 -30.82 -9.36
C LEU A 6 14.81 -30.42 -7.88
N TYR A 7 15.57 -29.43 -7.46
CA TYR A 7 15.41 -28.83 -6.14
C TYR A 7 15.86 -27.35 -6.07
N ILE A 8 15.54 -26.54 -7.08
CA ILE A 8 15.94 -25.11 -7.04
C ILE A 8 14.76 -24.16 -7.31
N LEU A 9 13.54 -24.61 -7.53
CA LEU A 9 12.43 -23.71 -7.85
C LEU A 9 11.42 -23.48 -6.70
N PHE A 10 11.67 -23.99 -5.49
CA PHE A 10 10.72 -23.88 -4.37
C PHE A 10 11.15 -22.89 -3.27
N LEU A 11 12.25 -22.16 -3.46
CA LEU A 11 12.85 -21.31 -2.42
C LEU A 11 12.64 -19.80 -2.64
N LEU A 12 11.85 -19.38 -3.64
CA LEU A 12 11.67 -17.95 -3.96
C LEU A 12 10.32 -17.36 -3.54
N ILE A 13 9.36 -18.19 -3.12
CA ILE A 13 8.03 -17.69 -2.68
C ILE A 13 7.97 -17.49 -1.16
N VAL A 14 8.80 -18.20 -0.40
CA VAL A 14 8.84 -18.08 1.08
C VAL A 14 9.61 -16.84 1.56
N SER A 15 10.35 -16.15 0.67
CA SER A 15 11.19 -15.02 1.07
C SER A 15 10.46 -13.67 1.16
N SER A 16 9.29 -13.50 0.58
CA SER A 16 8.54 -12.25 0.66
C SER A 16 7.80 -12.08 1.99
N ASP A 17 7.26 -13.16 2.54
CA ASP A 17 6.45 -13.10 3.77
C ASP A 17 7.30 -12.96 5.04
N LEU A 18 8.53 -13.50 5.06
CA LEU A 18 9.49 -13.27 6.14
C LEU A 18 10.04 -11.83 6.19
N ILE A 19 9.99 -11.11 5.08
CA ILE A 19 10.46 -9.72 4.98
C ILE A 19 9.47 -8.76 5.65
N ILE A 20 8.18 -9.06 5.63
CA ILE A 20 7.14 -8.19 6.22
C ILE A 20 7.27 -8.16 7.75
N ALA A 21 7.50 -9.31 8.40
CA ALA A 21 7.61 -9.40 9.85
C ALA A 21 8.81 -8.61 10.45
N GLN A 22 9.86 -8.34 9.68
CA GLN A 22 11.03 -7.55 10.11
C GLN A 22 10.94 -6.05 9.80
N GLN A 23 9.93 -5.57 9.07
CA GLN A 23 9.91 -4.22 8.49
C GLN A 23 8.94 -3.23 9.15
N VAL A 24 8.04 -3.68 10.02
CA VAL A 24 7.11 -2.78 10.73
C VAL A 24 7.83 -2.17 11.92
N SER A 25 8.72 -1.23 11.69
CA SER A 25 9.29 -0.38 12.73
C SER A 25 9.20 1.08 12.32
N GLY A 26 8.54 1.89 13.13
CA GLY A 26 8.42 3.32 12.87
C GLY A 26 9.79 3.97 12.66
N LYS A 27 9.86 4.90 11.73
CA LYS A 27 11.11 5.56 11.35
C LYS A 27 10.91 7.04 11.07
N HIS A 28 11.89 7.85 11.48
CA HIS A 28 11.96 9.26 11.12
C HIS A 28 12.66 9.44 9.76
N TYR A 29 11.99 10.10 8.84
CA TYR A 29 12.52 10.44 7.53
C TYR A 29 12.86 11.93 7.45
N LYS A 30 14.03 12.25 6.91
CA LYS A 30 14.47 13.64 6.78
C LYS A 30 13.65 14.36 5.72
N ILE A 31 13.13 15.52 6.06
CA ILE A 31 12.53 16.50 5.15
C ILE A 31 13.60 17.52 4.74
N ASN A 32 14.36 18.00 5.71
CA ASN A 32 15.47 18.90 5.52
C ASN A 32 16.46 18.80 6.70
N LYS A 33 17.42 19.73 6.80
CA LYS A 33 18.43 19.73 7.87
C LYS A 33 17.84 19.76 9.29
N TYR A 34 16.62 20.28 9.47
CA TYR A 34 16.04 20.57 10.78
C TYR A 34 14.72 19.83 11.06
N ARG A 35 14.13 19.22 10.05
CA ARG A 35 12.80 18.60 10.12
C ARG A 35 12.82 17.16 9.65
N THR A 36 12.07 16.34 10.38
CA THR A 36 11.77 14.96 10.00
C THR A 36 10.27 14.74 10.05
N VAL A 37 9.77 13.76 9.32
CA VAL A 37 8.43 13.20 9.49
C VAL A 37 8.58 11.77 10.03
N TYR A 38 7.75 11.43 11.01
CA TYR A 38 7.69 10.08 11.57
C TYR A 38 6.64 9.27 10.83
N LEU A 39 7.03 8.13 10.27
CA LEU A 39 6.12 7.17 9.65
C LEU A 39 6.06 5.91 10.51
N PRO A 40 4.92 5.62 11.16
CA PRO A 40 4.79 4.52 12.13
C PRO A 40 5.06 3.13 11.57
N MET A 41 4.76 2.91 10.28
CA MET A 41 4.98 1.64 9.59
C MET A 41 6.34 1.60 8.84
N GLY A 42 7.19 2.62 9.00
CA GLY A 42 8.53 2.66 8.42
C GLY A 42 8.50 2.48 6.90
N LYS A 43 9.22 1.47 6.40
CA LYS A 43 9.35 1.21 4.96
C LYS A 43 8.03 0.86 4.26
N ILE A 44 7.09 0.24 4.97
CA ILE A 44 5.80 -0.17 4.40
C ILE A 44 4.92 1.05 4.12
N SER A 45 5.18 2.19 4.76
CA SER A 45 4.35 3.39 4.61
C SER A 45 4.36 4.01 3.20
N PHE A 46 5.20 3.56 2.28
CA PHE A 46 5.40 4.24 1.00
C PHE A 46 4.63 3.60 -0.15
N ALA A 47 4.19 4.46 -1.10
CA ALA A 47 3.69 3.99 -2.38
C ALA A 47 4.80 3.21 -3.10
N ASP A 48 4.45 2.04 -3.63
CA ASP A 48 5.40 1.05 -4.14
C ASP A 48 5.12 0.62 -5.59
N LYS A 49 4.06 1.17 -6.21
CA LYS A 49 3.71 0.86 -7.60
C LYS A 49 3.33 2.11 -8.40
N LEU A 50 3.91 2.21 -9.59
CA LEU A 50 3.49 3.19 -10.59
C LEU A 50 2.23 2.70 -11.30
N VAL A 51 1.19 3.54 -11.34
CA VAL A 51 0.00 3.31 -12.15
C VAL A 51 0.09 4.07 -13.46
N GLU A 52 0.42 5.37 -13.40
CA GLU A 52 0.49 6.21 -14.58
C GLU A 52 1.45 7.39 -14.38
N TYR A 53 2.19 7.76 -15.44
CA TYR A 53 2.98 8.97 -15.49
C TYR A 53 2.80 9.66 -16.83
N ASN A 54 2.13 10.81 -16.81
CA ASN A 54 1.93 11.67 -17.98
C ASN A 54 2.83 12.91 -17.87
N VAL A 55 3.86 12.95 -18.71
CA VAL A 55 4.85 14.04 -18.71
C VAL A 55 4.23 15.34 -19.17
N GLY A 56 4.41 16.39 -18.37
CA GLY A 56 3.96 17.74 -18.70
C GLY A 56 4.75 18.42 -19.82
N ASN A 57 4.30 19.60 -20.23
CA ASN A 57 4.93 20.40 -21.28
C ASN A 57 5.10 21.86 -20.84
N PRO A 58 6.31 22.41 -20.81
CA PRO A 58 7.61 21.80 -21.16
C PRO A 58 7.97 20.60 -20.29
N ALA A 59 8.55 19.59 -20.95
CA ALA A 59 8.95 18.35 -20.30
C ALA A 59 10.30 18.53 -19.56
N PRO A 60 10.53 17.85 -18.44
CA PRO A 60 11.82 17.85 -17.75
C PRO A 60 12.91 17.13 -18.57
N ALA A 61 14.15 17.28 -18.17
CA ALA A 61 15.25 16.55 -18.78
C ALA A 61 15.02 15.03 -18.73
N LYS A 62 15.41 14.30 -19.78
CA LYS A 62 15.16 12.85 -19.90
C LYS A 62 15.63 12.05 -18.67
N ARG A 63 16.77 12.45 -18.07
CA ARG A 63 17.33 11.79 -16.89
C ARG A 63 16.44 11.89 -15.64
N ASN A 64 15.51 12.86 -15.58
CA ASN A 64 14.61 13.10 -14.44
C ASN A 64 13.20 12.55 -14.73
N ARG A 65 13.05 11.59 -15.65
CA ARG A 65 11.77 10.98 -16.03
C ARG A 65 11.68 9.49 -15.68
N ASP A 66 12.61 8.99 -14.90
CA ASP A 66 12.56 7.62 -14.40
C ASP A 66 11.53 7.54 -13.25
N SER A 67 10.35 7.01 -13.55
CA SER A 67 9.23 6.92 -12.62
C SER A 67 9.43 5.89 -11.51
N THR A 68 10.47 5.06 -11.57
CA THR A 68 10.83 4.16 -10.47
C THR A 68 11.48 4.90 -9.30
N GLN A 69 11.98 6.12 -9.54
CA GLN A 69 12.69 6.92 -8.54
C GLN A 69 11.78 7.56 -7.49
N CYS A 70 10.47 7.50 -7.65
CA CYS A 70 9.49 7.99 -6.66
C CYS A 70 8.79 6.87 -5.89
N LEU A 71 9.26 5.63 -6.03
CA LEU A 71 8.72 4.47 -5.34
C LEU A 71 9.54 4.13 -4.09
N HIS A 72 8.87 3.61 -3.06
CA HIS A 72 9.47 3.22 -1.79
C HIS A 72 10.00 4.40 -0.97
N GLU A 73 11.00 4.15 -0.09
CA GLU A 73 11.57 5.14 0.83
C GLU A 73 12.25 6.30 0.08
N PRO A 74 12.13 7.55 0.57
CA PRO A 74 12.84 8.67 -0.04
C PRO A 74 14.35 8.46 0.02
N ASN A 75 15.01 8.72 -1.09
CA ASN A 75 16.44 8.47 -1.24
C ASN A 75 17.22 9.63 -1.89
N TYR A 76 16.60 10.80 -2.01
CA TYR A 76 17.23 11.99 -2.56
C TYR A 76 18.49 12.40 -1.80
N VAL A 77 19.56 12.63 -2.53
CA VAL A 77 20.86 13.07 -2.02
C VAL A 77 21.19 14.48 -2.49
N ASP A 78 21.19 14.70 -3.81
CA ASP A 78 21.48 15.98 -4.45
C ASP A 78 20.96 15.99 -5.90
N TYR A 79 20.98 17.17 -6.56
CA TYR A 79 20.47 17.28 -7.95
C TYR A 79 21.44 16.81 -9.01
N THR A 80 22.59 16.30 -8.69
CA THR A 80 23.51 15.70 -9.67
C THR A 80 23.18 14.22 -9.88
N THR A 81 22.54 13.62 -8.86
CA THR A 81 22.05 12.23 -8.89
C THR A 81 20.53 12.27 -8.99
N PRO A 82 19.93 11.98 -10.17
CA PRO A 82 18.48 12.09 -10.37
C PRO A 82 17.75 10.88 -9.76
N ASN A 83 17.68 10.81 -8.44
CA ASN A 83 16.93 9.85 -7.69
C ASN A 83 15.58 10.43 -7.21
N TYR A 84 14.91 11.10 -8.13
CA TYR A 84 13.56 11.65 -8.03
C TYR A 84 12.95 11.75 -9.44
N ILE A 85 11.65 11.91 -9.53
CA ILE A 85 10.95 12.15 -10.79
C ILE A 85 10.48 13.59 -10.88
N SER A 86 10.70 14.23 -12.04
CA SER A 86 10.13 15.55 -12.36
C SER A 86 8.87 15.38 -13.20
N LEU A 87 7.77 16.01 -12.82
CA LEU A 87 6.47 15.82 -13.50
C LEU A 87 6.40 16.51 -14.85
N GLY A 88 7.19 17.57 -15.05
CA GLY A 88 6.95 18.48 -16.18
C GLY A 88 5.79 19.41 -15.92
N CYS A 89 5.71 20.47 -16.70
CA CYS A 89 4.73 21.54 -16.52
C CYS A 89 3.29 21.03 -16.79
N GLY A 90 2.50 20.87 -15.75
CA GLY A 90 1.16 20.29 -15.81
C GLY A 90 1.16 18.77 -15.99
N GLY A 91 2.26 18.09 -15.70
CA GLY A 91 2.34 16.64 -15.71
C GLY A 91 1.59 15.99 -14.53
N THR A 92 1.28 14.70 -14.66
CA THR A 92 0.56 13.93 -13.65
C THR A 92 1.31 12.65 -13.31
N LEU A 93 1.26 12.26 -12.03
CA LEU A 93 1.81 11.03 -11.49
C LEU A 93 0.73 10.36 -10.66
N THR A 94 0.44 9.09 -10.97
CA THR A 94 -0.49 8.26 -10.18
C THR A 94 0.26 7.07 -9.61
N LEU A 95 0.23 6.96 -8.29
CA LEU A 95 0.89 5.89 -7.53
C LEU A 95 -0.13 5.05 -6.77
N GLU A 96 0.22 3.79 -6.52
CA GLU A 96 -0.55 2.83 -5.73
C GLU A 96 0.28 2.36 -4.54
N PHE A 97 -0.38 2.18 -3.40
CA PHE A 97 0.09 1.48 -2.22
C PHE A 97 -0.43 0.04 -2.30
N THR A 98 0.44 -0.95 -2.56
CA THR A 98 -0.01 -2.33 -2.78
C THR A 98 -0.01 -3.17 -1.50
N ASN A 99 0.91 -2.90 -0.59
CA ASN A 99 1.08 -3.62 0.68
C ASN A 99 0.58 -2.83 1.91
N ASN A 100 0.08 -1.64 1.69
CA ASN A 100 -0.51 -0.77 2.69
C ASN A 100 -1.59 0.11 2.07
N GLY A 101 -2.21 0.92 2.88
CA GLY A 101 -3.12 1.98 2.48
C GLY A 101 -3.07 3.09 3.51
N PHE A 102 -3.89 4.09 3.36
CA PHE A 102 -4.06 5.16 4.34
C PHE A 102 -5.53 5.51 4.50
N MET A 103 -5.85 6.11 5.63
CA MET A 103 -7.22 6.53 5.93
C MET A 103 -7.20 7.83 6.72
N ASN A 104 -8.38 8.47 6.80
CA ASN A 104 -8.55 9.68 7.59
C ASN A 104 -8.52 9.35 9.08
N LEU A 105 -7.39 9.57 9.73
CA LEU A 105 -7.23 9.50 11.17
C LEU A 105 -6.93 10.90 11.73
N LYS A 106 -6.50 11.01 12.97
CA LYS A 106 -6.19 12.30 13.57
C LYS A 106 -4.82 12.80 13.13
N GLY A 107 -4.77 14.03 12.61
CA GLY A 107 -3.56 14.69 12.13
C GLY A 107 -3.26 14.41 10.67
N ASP A 108 -2.02 14.66 10.26
CA ASP A 108 -1.61 14.44 8.87
C ASP A 108 -1.70 12.95 8.48
N ASP A 109 -2.26 12.64 7.30
CA ASP A 109 -2.46 11.29 6.79
C ASP A 109 -1.46 10.90 5.70
N LEU A 110 -1.06 11.87 4.89
CA LEU A 110 -0.09 11.70 3.81
C LEU A 110 1.05 12.70 3.91
N TYR A 111 2.23 12.28 3.46
CA TYR A 111 3.38 13.14 3.24
C TYR A 111 3.97 12.91 1.85
N ILE A 112 4.16 14.01 1.10
CA ILE A 112 4.81 13.98 -0.21
C ILE A 112 6.21 14.53 -0.05
N PHE A 113 7.22 13.69 -0.33
CA PHE A 113 8.63 14.04 -0.31
C PHE A 113 8.99 14.72 -1.62
N GLU A 114 8.96 16.05 -1.59
CA GLU A 114 9.35 16.91 -2.70
C GLU A 114 10.81 17.32 -2.58
N VAL A 115 11.51 17.34 -3.69
CA VAL A 115 12.91 17.78 -3.74
C VAL A 115 13.00 19.30 -3.71
N ALA A 116 13.45 19.85 -2.59
CA ALA A 116 13.59 21.29 -2.42
C ALA A 116 14.84 21.85 -3.18
N PRO A 117 14.88 23.15 -3.58
CA PRO A 117 14.11 24.27 -3.01
C PRO A 117 12.94 24.78 -3.86
N SER A 118 12.41 23.99 -4.78
CA SER A 118 11.32 24.44 -5.63
C SER A 118 10.06 24.74 -4.82
N ARG A 119 9.31 25.77 -5.25
CA ARG A 119 8.02 26.15 -4.66
C ARG A 119 6.90 25.78 -5.63
N GLU A 120 6.96 24.57 -6.13
CA GLU A 120 5.98 24.11 -7.09
C GLU A 120 4.70 23.73 -6.38
N SER A 121 3.57 24.15 -6.95
CA SER A 121 2.29 23.79 -6.41
C SER A 121 1.77 22.53 -7.09
N MET A 122 1.20 21.66 -6.29
CA MET A 122 0.63 20.40 -6.76
C MET A 122 -0.82 20.28 -6.32
N ARG A 123 -1.66 19.76 -7.20
CA ARG A 123 -3.00 19.28 -6.89
C ARG A 123 -2.90 17.82 -6.47
N ILE A 124 -3.53 17.47 -5.37
CA ILE A 124 -3.55 16.11 -4.85
C ILE A 124 -4.97 15.57 -4.90
N GLU A 125 -5.08 14.35 -5.40
CA GLU A 125 -6.31 13.56 -5.42
C GLU A 125 -6.01 12.16 -4.89
N ILE A 126 -6.97 11.58 -4.18
CA ILE A 126 -6.86 10.21 -3.63
C ILE A 126 -7.99 9.34 -4.13
N SER A 127 -7.79 8.04 -4.11
CA SER A 127 -8.82 7.08 -4.51
C SER A 127 -8.67 5.75 -3.76
N ALA A 128 -9.81 5.13 -3.44
CA ALA A 128 -9.85 3.78 -2.87
C ALA A 128 -9.73 2.68 -3.94
N ASN A 129 -10.14 2.97 -5.19
CA ASN A 129 -10.27 1.98 -6.26
C ASN A 129 -9.54 2.35 -7.56
N GLY A 130 -8.85 3.50 -7.62
CA GLY A 130 -8.16 4.01 -8.80
C GLY A 130 -9.08 4.58 -9.90
N ILE A 131 -10.40 4.59 -9.68
CA ILE A 131 -11.43 5.04 -10.64
C ILE A 131 -12.09 6.33 -10.13
N ASP A 132 -12.60 6.31 -8.89
CA ASP A 132 -13.29 7.43 -8.28
C ASP A 132 -12.28 8.26 -7.48
N TRP A 133 -12.12 9.54 -7.87
CA TRP A 133 -11.08 10.41 -7.34
C TRP A 133 -11.67 11.52 -6.48
N ILE A 134 -11.12 11.71 -5.29
CA ILE A 134 -11.47 12.76 -4.35
C ILE A 134 -10.34 13.79 -4.33
N TYR A 135 -10.67 15.05 -4.55
CA TYR A 135 -9.73 16.16 -4.42
C TYR A 135 -9.44 16.47 -2.97
N THR A 136 -8.15 16.44 -2.58
CA THR A 136 -7.66 16.69 -1.22
C THR A 136 -6.80 17.95 -1.11
N GLY A 137 -6.99 18.89 -2.03
CA GLY A 137 -6.37 20.19 -1.93
C GLY A 137 -5.16 20.42 -2.81
N LYS A 138 -4.58 21.59 -2.59
CA LYS A 138 -3.35 22.06 -3.19
C LYS A 138 -2.28 22.13 -2.12
N ILE A 139 -1.14 21.53 -2.41
CA ILE A 139 0.08 21.72 -1.61
C ILE A 139 1.04 22.62 -2.38
N SER A 140 1.85 23.41 -1.69
CA SER A 140 2.86 24.27 -2.31
C SER A 140 4.05 24.43 -1.39
N GLY A 141 5.20 24.09 -1.88
CA GLY A 141 6.55 24.32 -1.40
C GLY A 141 6.80 24.33 0.10
N GLY A 142 7.46 23.33 0.62
CA GLY A 142 8.01 23.28 1.97
C GLY A 142 7.16 22.62 3.05
N THR A 143 5.86 22.49 2.88
CA THR A 143 4.98 21.67 3.73
C THR A 143 4.19 20.77 2.81
N SER A 144 4.48 19.48 2.87
CA SER A 144 3.94 18.51 1.92
C SER A 144 3.10 17.46 2.64
N SER A 145 2.50 17.81 3.78
CA SER A 145 1.55 16.96 4.50
C SER A 145 0.10 17.30 4.13
N ILE A 146 -0.75 16.31 4.22
CA ILE A 146 -2.18 16.41 3.97
C ILE A 146 -2.91 15.76 5.14
N ASP A 147 -3.79 16.52 5.80
CA ASP A 147 -4.78 16.05 6.75
C ASP A 147 -6.12 15.90 6.03
N LEU A 148 -6.63 14.68 5.94
CA LEU A 148 -7.88 14.38 5.22
C LEU A 148 -9.11 14.92 5.96
N ASN A 149 -9.01 15.25 7.26
CA ASN A 149 -10.09 15.92 7.98
C ASN A 149 -10.46 17.28 7.38
N ASP A 150 -9.50 17.96 6.75
CA ASP A 150 -9.73 19.27 6.13
C ASP A 150 -10.68 19.21 4.93
N PHE A 151 -10.99 18.00 4.42
CA PHE A 151 -11.76 17.78 3.19
C PHE A 151 -13.08 17.03 3.40
N ASN A 152 -13.53 16.84 4.65
CA ASN A 152 -14.75 16.10 5.00
C ASN A 152 -14.77 14.66 4.45
N ILE A 153 -13.62 14.01 4.43
CA ILE A 153 -13.48 12.63 3.96
C ILE A 153 -13.93 11.68 5.08
N ASP A 154 -14.64 10.64 4.68
CA ASP A 154 -15.07 9.57 5.59
C ASP A 154 -13.85 8.92 6.28
N ASN A 155 -14.00 8.64 7.57
CA ASN A 155 -12.96 8.05 8.41
C ASN A 155 -12.90 6.51 8.33
N ASP A 156 -13.81 5.89 7.60
CA ASP A 156 -13.92 4.42 7.50
C ASP A 156 -13.43 3.90 6.14
N THR A 157 -13.08 4.80 5.21
CA THR A 157 -12.58 4.44 3.89
C THR A 157 -11.06 4.32 3.89
N VAL A 158 -10.55 3.18 3.42
CA VAL A 158 -9.12 2.99 3.14
C VAL A 158 -8.83 3.39 1.70
N PHE A 159 -7.83 4.24 1.52
CA PHE A 159 -7.36 4.71 0.22
C PHE A 159 -6.06 4.01 -0.15
N TYR A 160 -5.92 3.66 -1.42
CA TYR A 160 -4.76 2.95 -1.94
C TYR A 160 -4.06 3.71 -3.08
N PHE A 161 -4.65 4.79 -3.58
CA PHE A 161 -4.11 5.52 -4.72
C PHE A 161 -3.97 7.00 -4.40
N VAL A 162 -2.89 7.60 -4.91
CA VAL A 162 -2.66 9.03 -4.91
C VAL A 162 -2.34 9.52 -6.33
N ARG A 163 -2.94 10.62 -6.73
CA ARG A 163 -2.62 11.33 -7.98
C ARG A 163 -2.10 12.72 -7.67
N ILE A 164 -0.95 13.04 -8.24
CA ILE A 164 -0.27 14.32 -8.10
C ILE A 164 -0.28 15.00 -9.47
N THR A 165 -0.74 16.24 -9.54
CA THR A 165 -0.75 17.05 -10.77
C THR A 165 0.01 18.34 -10.52
N ASP A 166 1.03 18.63 -11.32
CA ASP A 166 1.74 19.89 -11.31
C ASP A 166 0.84 21.05 -11.75
N LEU A 167 0.85 22.19 -11.03
CA LEU A 167 -0.02 23.33 -11.27
C LEU A 167 0.60 24.46 -12.11
N LYS A 168 1.77 24.22 -12.72
CA LYS A 168 2.43 25.13 -13.66
C LYS A 168 2.95 26.44 -13.04
N ASP A 169 3.20 26.46 -11.74
CA ASP A 169 3.67 27.70 -11.08
C ASP A 169 5.11 28.05 -11.47
N THR A 170 5.95 27.05 -11.72
CA THR A 170 7.36 27.19 -12.14
C THR A 170 7.70 26.22 -13.26
N CYS A 171 7.62 26.69 -14.50
CA CYS A 171 7.78 25.86 -15.71
C CYS A 171 9.12 26.07 -16.42
N ASN A 172 10.20 26.36 -15.69
CA ASN A 172 11.50 26.72 -16.26
C ASN A 172 12.59 25.73 -15.84
N GLY A 173 13.54 25.46 -16.73
CA GLY A 173 14.76 24.72 -16.42
C GLY A 173 14.74 23.25 -16.79
N LYS A 174 15.75 22.53 -16.25
CA LYS A 174 15.97 21.10 -16.53
C LYS A 174 15.04 20.17 -15.73
N SER A 175 14.54 20.65 -14.61
CA SER A 175 13.57 19.99 -13.71
C SER A 175 12.27 20.80 -13.75
N SER A 176 11.58 20.80 -14.88
CA SER A 176 10.29 21.52 -15.00
C SER A 176 9.20 20.75 -14.29
N GLY A 177 8.36 21.47 -13.50
CA GLY A 177 7.28 20.89 -12.70
C GLY A 177 7.78 20.23 -11.42
N ALA A 178 6.89 19.82 -10.58
CA ALA A 178 7.18 19.26 -9.26
C ALA A 178 8.12 18.03 -9.32
N ASP A 179 9.06 18.00 -8.38
CA ASP A 179 10.09 16.97 -8.26
C ASP A 179 9.77 16.04 -7.08
N ILE A 180 9.34 14.81 -7.36
CA ILE A 180 8.86 13.87 -6.35
C ILE A 180 9.88 12.77 -6.08
N ASP A 181 10.30 12.62 -4.82
CA ASP A 181 11.18 11.57 -4.33
C ASP A 181 10.40 10.36 -3.78
N ALA A 182 9.33 10.60 -3.02
CA ALA A 182 8.47 9.55 -2.46
C ALA A 182 7.11 10.08 -2.02
N VAL A 183 6.15 9.17 -1.84
CA VAL A 183 4.87 9.45 -1.18
C VAL A 183 4.66 8.47 -0.04
N GLY A 184 4.51 8.98 1.18
CA GLY A 184 4.37 8.18 2.39
C GLY A 184 3.02 8.37 3.08
N ALA A 185 2.43 7.29 3.55
CA ALA A 185 1.25 7.28 4.40
C ALA A 185 1.68 7.42 5.87
N ILE A 186 1.25 8.50 6.55
CA ILE A 186 1.51 8.71 7.97
C ILE A 186 0.57 7.82 8.78
N ASN A 187 -0.72 7.90 8.50
CA ASN A 187 -1.75 7.07 9.10
C ASN A 187 -1.97 5.82 8.22
N SER A 188 -0.95 4.98 8.18
CA SER A 188 -0.88 3.80 7.30
C SER A 188 -1.61 2.60 7.90
N VAL A 189 -2.35 1.87 7.08
CA VAL A 189 -2.92 0.57 7.39
C VAL A 189 -2.16 -0.52 6.64
N ILE A 190 -1.98 -1.69 7.25
CA ILE A 190 -1.27 -2.80 6.59
C ILE A 190 -2.28 -3.56 5.71
N LYS A 191 -1.90 -3.83 4.48
CA LYS A 191 -2.63 -4.71 3.57
C LYS A 191 -1.77 -5.93 3.22
N LEU A 192 -2.29 -7.11 3.50
CA LEU A 192 -1.65 -8.40 3.23
C LEU A 192 -2.50 -9.15 2.22
N SER A 193 -1.92 -9.52 1.08
CA SER A 193 -2.59 -10.34 0.06
C SER A 193 -1.97 -11.73 0.03
N ILE A 194 -2.79 -12.76 0.17
CA ILE A 194 -2.37 -14.15 0.28
C ILE A 194 -3.00 -14.93 -0.86
N ASP A 195 -2.18 -15.63 -1.64
CA ASP A 195 -2.68 -16.58 -2.63
C ASP A 195 -3.54 -17.66 -1.96
N ALA A 196 -4.77 -17.85 -2.45
CA ALA A 196 -5.68 -18.83 -1.88
C ALA A 196 -5.15 -20.28 -1.92
N ASN A 197 -4.27 -20.63 -2.88
CA ASN A 197 -3.67 -21.95 -2.94
C ASN A 197 -2.65 -22.22 -1.83
N VAL A 198 -2.13 -21.18 -1.20
CA VAL A 198 -1.28 -21.30 0.00
C VAL A 198 -2.12 -21.66 1.22
N LEU A 199 -3.39 -21.30 1.21
CA LEU A 199 -4.30 -21.48 2.34
C LEU A 199 -5.24 -22.66 2.18
N PHE A 200 -5.67 -23.00 0.97
CA PHE A 200 -6.75 -23.93 0.68
C PHE A 200 -6.45 -24.84 -0.51
N ASP A 201 -6.96 -26.06 -0.48
CA ASP A 201 -7.11 -26.89 -1.69
C ASP A 201 -8.11 -26.25 -2.66
N VAL A 202 -8.03 -26.69 -3.93
CA VAL A 202 -8.95 -26.22 -4.99
C VAL A 202 -10.41 -26.48 -4.59
N ALA A 203 -11.24 -25.46 -4.73
CA ALA A 203 -12.67 -25.47 -4.39
C ALA A 203 -12.99 -25.81 -2.92
N LYS A 204 -12.01 -25.76 -2.00
CA LYS A 204 -12.21 -25.96 -0.57
C LYS A 204 -12.04 -24.66 0.23
N ALA A 205 -12.55 -24.67 1.44
CA ALA A 205 -12.45 -23.59 2.42
C ALA A 205 -11.85 -24.07 3.77
N GLU A 206 -11.39 -25.32 3.85
CA GLU A 206 -10.65 -25.83 5.00
C GLU A 206 -9.18 -25.46 4.83
N LEU A 207 -8.57 -24.85 5.84
CA LEU A 207 -7.14 -24.52 5.83
C LEU A 207 -6.30 -25.80 5.71
N ILE A 208 -5.36 -25.81 4.78
CA ILE A 208 -4.35 -26.89 4.71
C ILE A 208 -3.35 -26.72 5.86
N GLU A 209 -2.60 -27.78 6.20
CA GLU A 209 -1.69 -27.72 7.35
C GLU A 209 -0.62 -26.65 7.21
N ASP A 210 -0.06 -26.47 6.00
CA ASP A 210 0.96 -25.47 5.70
C ASP A 210 0.42 -24.02 5.77
N ALA A 211 -0.89 -23.81 5.63
CA ALA A 211 -1.52 -22.51 5.78
C ALA A 211 -1.29 -21.88 7.15
N LYS A 212 -1.20 -22.72 8.19
CA LYS A 212 -0.96 -22.26 9.56
C LYS A 212 0.37 -21.52 9.70
N TYR A 213 1.42 -21.98 9.05
CA TYR A 213 2.73 -21.28 9.07
C TYR A 213 2.64 -19.89 8.45
N THR A 214 1.91 -19.77 7.34
CA THR A 214 1.68 -18.46 6.69
C THR A 214 0.89 -17.53 7.59
N LEU A 215 -0.21 -18.01 8.18
CA LEU A 215 -1.05 -17.21 9.07
C LEU A 215 -0.35 -16.85 10.39
N ASP A 216 0.49 -17.73 10.94
CA ASP A 216 1.33 -17.42 12.11
C ASP A 216 2.36 -16.32 11.81
N SER A 217 2.96 -16.35 10.61
CA SER A 217 3.86 -15.28 10.16
C SER A 217 3.14 -13.94 10.04
N ILE A 218 1.93 -13.95 9.49
CA ILE A 218 1.06 -12.77 9.40
C ILE A 218 0.69 -12.28 10.79
N ALA A 219 0.26 -13.15 11.69
CA ALA A 219 -0.05 -12.79 13.08
C ALA A 219 1.16 -12.12 13.76
N THR A 220 2.36 -12.68 13.56
CA THR A 220 3.60 -12.08 14.08
C THR A 220 3.84 -10.66 13.58
N SER A 221 3.51 -10.37 12.32
CA SER A 221 3.60 -9.02 11.75
C SER A 221 2.62 -8.04 12.39
N ILE A 222 1.48 -8.55 12.85
CA ILE A 222 0.42 -7.77 13.49
C ILE A 222 0.69 -7.52 14.97
N TYR A 223 1.54 -8.32 15.64
CA TYR A 223 1.78 -8.26 17.09
C TYR A 223 2.22 -6.90 17.62
N GLN A 224 2.74 -6.03 16.78
CA GLN A 224 3.10 -4.67 17.20
C GLN A 224 1.88 -3.73 17.34
N ILE A 225 0.73 -4.14 16.84
CA ILE A 225 -0.54 -3.40 16.89
C ILE A 225 -1.44 -4.14 17.87
N ASP A 226 -1.48 -3.71 19.12
CA ASP A 226 -2.22 -4.37 20.20
C ASP A 226 -3.75 -4.17 20.14
N LYS A 227 -4.22 -3.31 19.23
CA LYS A 227 -5.64 -3.08 18.97
C LYS A 227 -5.88 -2.71 17.52
N ALA A 228 -6.73 -3.48 16.83
CA ALA A 228 -7.09 -3.22 15.43
C ALA A 228 -8.42 -3.90 15.03
N THR A 229 -8.99 -3.45 13.92
CA THR A 229 -9.96 -4.23 13.15
C THR A 229 -9.24 -4.94 12.01
N LEU A 230 -9.38 -6.26 11.91
CA LEU A 230 -8.91 -7.05 10.79
C LEU A 230 -10.06 -7.22 9.79
N MET A 231 -10.00 -6.51 8.68
CA MET A 231 -10.93 -6.68 7.57
C MET A 231 -10.39 -7.77 6.64
N VAL A 232 -11.12 -8.87 6.50
CA VAL A 232 -10.73 -10.03 5.70
C VAL A 232 -11.61 -10.12 4.47
N GLU A 233 -11.01 -9.93 3.30
CA GLU A 233 -11.68 -9.88 2.01
C GLU A 233 -11.35 -11.15 1.20
N GLY A 234 -12.39 -11.84 0.69
CA GLY A 234 -12.24 -13.07 -0.06
C GLY A 234 -12.56 -12.90 -1.54
N HIS A 235 -11.67 -13.40 -2.39
CA HIS A 235 -11.78 -13.31 -3.84
C HIS A 235 -11.61 -14.68 -4.51
N THR A 236 -12.28 -14.86 -5.65
CA THR A 236 -12.14 -16.03 -6.53
C THR A 236 -11.78 -15.57 -7.95
N ASP A 237 -11.44 -16.50 -8.79
CA ASP A 237 -11.54 -16.33 -10.23
C ASP A 237 -13.00 -16.44 -10.69
N SER A 238 -13.23 -16.41 -12.01
CA SER A 238 -14.56 -16.49 -12.63
C SER A 238 -15.02 -17.92 -12.93
N ASP A 239 -14.35 -18.93 -12.38
CA ASP A 239 -14.80 -20.33 -12.57
C ASP A 239 -15.92 -20.65 -11.60
N GLY A 240 -17.10 -21.02 -12.12
CA GLY A 240 -18.30 -21.29 -11.34
C GLY A 240 -19.41 -20.26 -11.52
N THR A 241 -20.41 -20.26 -10.64
CA THR A 241 -21.43 -19.21 -10.61
C THR A 241 -21.05 -18.12 -9.62
N ASN A 242 -21.54 -16.91 -9.83
CA ASN A 242 -21.30 -15.80 -8.93
C ASN A 242 -21.70 -16.11 -7.48
N GLU A 243 -22.87 -16.75 -7.29
CA GLU A 243 -23.37 -17.15 -5.96
C GLU A 243 -22.46 -18.21 -5.31
N TYR A 244 -21.95 -19.16 -6.08
CA TYR A 244 -20.98 -20.13 -5.59
C TYR A 244 -19.68 -19.45 -5.18
N ASN A 245 -19.15 -18.55 -5.99
CA ASN A 245 -17.92 -17.84 -5.76
C ASN A 245 -18.02 -16.90 -4.55
N GLU A 246 -19.14 -16.20 -4.38
CA GLU A 246 -19.42 -15.39 -3.19
C GLU A 246 -19.46 -16.27 -1.93
N HIS A 247 -20.17 -17.41 -1.98
CA HIS A 247 -20.25 -18.33 -0.85
C HIS A 247 -18.89 -18.95 -0.49
N LEU A 248 -18.12 -19.39 -1.49
CA LEU A 248 -16.78 -19.96 -1.30
C LEU A 248 -15.82 -18.94 -0.68
N SER A 249 -15.81 -17.72 -1.21
CA SER A 249 -14.97 -16.64 -0.66
C SER A 249 -15.33 -16.30 0.78
N LYS A 250 -16.62 -16.31 1.14
CA LYS A 250 -17.09 -16.11 2.53
C LYS A 250 -16.60 -17.20 3.47
N LEU A 251 -16.71 -18.47 3.07
CA LEU A 251 -16.24 -19.60 3.89
C LEU A 251 -14.73 -19.53 4.11
N ARG A 252 -13.96 -19.16 3.08
CA ARG A 252 -12.50 -18.98 3.17
C ARG A 252 -12.12 -17.87 4.14
N CYS A 253 -12.77 -16.72 4.06
CA CYS A 253 -12.57 -15.64 5.03
C CYS A 253 -12.88 -16.09 6.45
N SER A 254 -13.99 -16.83 6.64
CA SER A 254 -14.37 -17.34 7.97
C SER A 254 -13.28 -18.25 8.54
N ALA A 255 -12.73 -19.16 7.74
CA ALA A 255 -11.66 -20.07 8.18
C ALA A 255 -10.39 -19.31 8.58
N VAL A 256 -10.01 -18.26 7.81
CA VAL A 256 -8.88 -17.38 8.17
C VAL A 256 -9.17 -16.63 9.47
N VAL A 257 -10.34 -16.02 9.61
CA VAL A 257 -10.72 -15.28 10.82
C VAL A 257 -10.74 -16.18 12.05
N ASP A 258 -11.29 -17.38 11.94
CA ASP A 258 -11.33 -18.32 13.07
C ASP A 258 -9.92 -18.73 13.52
N TYR A 259 -8.98 -18.92 12.58
CA TYR A 259 -7.59 -19.17 12.92
C TYR A 259 -6.91 -17.94 13.54
N MET A 260 -7.08 -16.76 12.93
CA MET A 260 -6.48 -15.51 13.45
C MET A 260 -6.98 -15.17 14.87
N LYS A 261 -8.24 -15.44 15.19
CA LYS A 261 -8.78 -15.31 16.56
C LYS A 261 -8.03 -16.17 17.58
N ILE A 262 -7.59 -17.36 17.18
CA ILE A 262 -6.84 -18.25 18.07
C ILE A 262 -5.43 -17.72 18.28
N VAL A 263 -4.71 -17.39 17.21
CA VAL A 263 -3.29 -17.02 17.30
C VAL A 263 -3.07 -15.61 17.85
N LEU A 264 -4.04 -14.72 17.74
CA LEU A 264 -3.99 -13.36 18.27
C LEU A 264 -4.64 -13.20 19.66
N ALA A 265 -5.23 -14.26 20.23
CA ALA A 265 -6.04 -14.20 21.46
C ALA A 265 -5.30 -13.55 22.65
N ASP A 266 -4.03 -13.83 22.81
CA ASP A 266 -3.21 -13.37 23.95
C ASP A 266 -2.42 -12.09 23.64
N ASN A 267 -2.54 -11.55 22.41
CA ASN A 267 -1.67 -10.46 21.96
C ASN A 267 -2.34 -9.07 22.02
N GLY A 268 -3.66 -9.00 22.06
CA GLY A 268 -4.36 -7.72 22.05
C GLY A 268 -5.87 -7.86 21.92
N SER A 269 -6.52 -6.77 21.50
CA SER A 269 -7.96 -6.72 21.26
C SER A 269 -8.23 -6.47 19.78
N TYR A 270 -8.78 -7.47 19.10
CA TYR A 270 -9.03 -7.42 17.67
C TYR A 270 -10.50 -7.64 17.36
N ASP A 271 -11.05 -6.77 16.52
CA ASP A 271 -12.33 -6.94 15.86
C ASP A 271 -12.10 -7.54 14.47
N TYR A 272 -13.12 -8.24 13.92
CA TYR A 272 -12.99 -8.96 12.66
C TYR A 272 -14.19 -8.71 11.76
N ASP A 273 -13.93 -8.16 10.58
CA ASP A 273 -14.92 -7.96 9.52
C ASP A 273 -14.63 -8.87 8.33
N ILE A 274 -15.69 -9.44 7.74
CA ILE A 274 -15.58 -10.32 6.58
C ILE A 274 -16.32 -9.70 5.40
N ILE A 275 -15.64 -9.60 4.26
CA ILE A 275 -16.23 -9.17 3.00
C ILE A 275 -15.97 -10.25 1.95
N ALA A 276 -17.05 -10.83 1.41
CA ALA A 276 -16.98 -11.84 0.36
C ALA A 276 -17.26 -11.20 -0.99
N PHE A 277 -16.25 -11.03 -1.82
CA PHE A 277 -16.39 -10.45 -3.16
C PHE A 277 -16.61 -11.51 -4.24
N GLY A 278 -16.28 -12.79 -3.97
CA GLY A 278 -16.27 -13.78 -5.03
C GLY A 278 -15.41 -13.31 -6.20
N GLU A 279 -15.96 -13.35 -7.41
CA GLU A 279 -15.30 -12.91 -8.65
C GLU A 279 -15.46 -11.42 -8.98
N ASN A 280 -16.21 -10.65 -8.15
CA ASN A 280 -16.65 -9.29 -8.50
C ASN A 280 -15.55 -8.21 -8.38
N LYS A 281 -14.38 -8.52 -7.79
CA LYS A 281 -13.24 -7.61 -7.72
C LYS A 281 -11.94 -8.27 -8.21
N PRO A 282 -11.81 -8.55 -9.51
CA PRO A 282 -10.59 -9.12 -10.06
C PRO A 282 -9.46 -8.08 -10.11
N ILE A 283 -8.21 -8.53 -9.88
CA ILE A 283 -7.00 -7.72 -10.05
C ILE A 283 -6.28 -8.01 -11.37
N ALA A 284 -6.68 -9.07 -12.07
CA ALA A 284 -6.22 -9.43 -13.40
C ALA A 284 -7.39 -9.93 -14.25
N PRO A 285 -7.32 -9.87 -15.60
CA PRO A 285 -8.31 -10.51 -16.46
C PRO A 285 -8.42 -12.01 -16.16
N ASN A 286 -9.63 -12.58 -16.23
CA ASN A 286 -9.85 -14.03 -16.02
C ASN A 286 -9.66 -14.86 -17.31
N ASP A 287 -8.65 -14.53 -18.12
CA ASP A 287 -8.42 -15.07 -19.47
C ASP A 287 -7.32 -16.13 -19.54
N THR A 288 -6.46 -16.22 -18.53
CA THR A 288 -5.40 -17.23 -18.40
C THR A 288 -5.38 -17.83 -17.01
N ASP A 289 -4.81 -19.04 -16.85
CA ASP A 289 -4.68 -19.68 -15.53
C ASP A 289 -3.81 -18.86 -14.58
N ASP A 290 -2.77 -18.20 -15.08
CA ASP A 290 -1.91 -17.33 -14.28
C ASP A 290 -2.68 -16.10 -13.77
N ASN A 291 -3.48 -15.47 -14.63
CA ASN A 291 -4.32 -14.33 -14.25
C ASN A 291 -5.43 -14.74 -13.27
N LYS A 292 -6.06 -15.89 -13.49
CA LYS A 292 -7.02 -16.47 -12.53
C LYS A 292 -6.39 -16.75 -11.18
N GLN A 293 -5.12 -17.23 -11.17
CA GLN A 293 -4.37 -17.45 -9.93
C GLN A 293 -4.23 -16.15 -9.11
N LEU A 294 -3.95 -15.02 -9.74
CA LEU A 294 -3.87 -13.72 -9.07
C LEU A 294 -5.22 -13.30 -8.44
N ASN A 295 -6.33 -13.69 -9.07
CA ASN A 295 -7.66 -13.38 -8.55
C ASN A 295 -8.06 -14.26 -7.36
N ARG A 296 -7.57 -15.50 -7.27
CA ARG A 296 -7.80 -16.43 -6.14
C ARG A 296 -6.95 -16.02 -4.95
N ARG A 297 -7.45 -15.13 -4.10
CA ARG A 297 -6.71 -14.57 -2.97
C ARG A 297 -7.60 -14.27 -1.77
N VAL A 298 -6.97 -14.16 -0.62
CA VAL A 298 -7.53 -13.56 0.58
C VAL A 298 -6.70 -12.34 0.94
N GLU A 299 -7.35 -11.21 1.16
CA GLU A 299 -6.70 -9.99 1.60
C GLU A 299 -7.05 -9.72 3.07
N ILE A 300 -6.07 -9.30 3.87
CA ILE A 300 -6.27 -8.91 5.26
C ILE A 300 -5.78 -7.47 5.39
N THR A 301 -6.71 -6.55 5.71
CA THR A 301 -6.35 -5.17 6.03
C THR A 301 -6.42 -4.99 7.53
N VAL A 302 -5.30 -4.56 8.13
CA VAL A 302 -5.18 -4.29 9.57
C VAL A 302 -5.39 -2.81 9.80
N ILE A 303 -6.51 -2.45 10.40
CA ILE A 303 -6.95 -1.08 10.62
C ILE A 303 -6.82 -0.76 12.11
N PRO A 304 -5.80 0.02 12.52
CA PRO A 304 -5.65 0.44 13.90
C PRO A 304 -6.73 1.47 14.28
N PRO A 305 -7.05 1.61 15.57
CA PRO A 305 -8.00 2.64 16.02
C PRO A 305 -7.46 4.04 15.78
N LYS A 306 -8.35 5.02 15.66
CA LYS A 306 -8.03 6.42 15.30
C LYS A 306 -6.99 7.10 16.21
N ASP A 307 -6.86 6.68 17.45
CA ASP A 307 -5.91 7.20 18.43
C ASP A 307 -4.59 6.42 18.54
N TYR A 308 -4.44 5.35 17.75
CA TYR A 308 -3.28 4.46 17.80
C TYR A 308 -1.97 5.21 17.52
N PHE A 309 -1.93 5.96 16.44
CA PHE A 309 -0.72 6.67 16.03
C PHE A 309 -0.35 7.81 16.97
N GLU A 310 -1.34 8.45 17.64
CA GLU A 310 -1.05 9.44 18.69
C GLU A 310 -0.29 8.83 19.87
N SER A 311 -0.63 7.59 20.24
CA SER A 311 0.04 6.89 21.34
C SER A 311 1.50 6.60 21.02
N LEU A 312 1.84 6.34 19.75
CA LEU A 312 3.20 6.13 19.26
C LEU A 312 4.02 7.43 19.25
N HIS A 313 3.41 8.53 18.84
CA HIS A 313 4.07 9.87 18.85
C HIS A 313 4.40 10.38 20.26
N ARG A 314 3.65 9.94 21.28
CA ARG A 314 3.90 10.33 22.69
C ARG A 314 5.00 9.49 23.36
N LYS A 315 5.33 8.33 22.82
CA LYS A 315 6.36 7.42 23.36
C LYS A 315 7.76 7.68 22.81
N ASN A 316 7.90 8.51 21.77
CA ASN A 316 9.14 8.92 21.12
C ASN A 316 9.36 10.43 21.26
#